data_1344c739a18d50d548410dcfbb10e4a0
#
_entry.id   1344c739a18d50d548410dcfbb10e4a0
#
_cell.length_a   1.000
_cell.length_b   1.000
_cell.length_c   1.000
_cell.angle_alpha   90.00
_cell.angle_beta   90.00
_cell.angle_gamma   90.00
#
_symmetry.space_group_name_H-M   'P 1'
#
loop_
_entity.id
_entity.type
_entity.pdbx_description
1 polymer ?
#
loop_
_entity_poly.entity_id
_entity_poly.type
_entity_poly.pdbx_seq_one_letter_code
_entity_poly.pdbx_strand_id
1 'polypeptide(L)'
;TQANFTRISGEYIVGDIGIKDISLVDEHGEHEVGDISIASLSGNDISRIRFTSKFADASYSGSRFITGFVQDIQTITTRKSMPSLYVNEGVGWNDDKYDLAVNFHDSRDVLSFFAPGTYIADSTSLKLSITRQGELKARLKSGRIAFKDKYLKGLDVLIDNPEASLRARISSDELAVNPLMMRNTDLFLGAVNDSVKVRYDFDNKDRTRTGKENSGNLRLNAVLFRDGDLNQGIRASFLPSRIVLDSEKWDIVSNEMQYCADKAMISGLNFSSPGQDISIDGGWAANDNDTLNIALSQFDLSLINNFTGQDYGIRGRATGKAMLISPSSDRPGILLNLLCDSTGFAGRPVGRLRVASVWEGEAQKFNVVCRNDIDGVRT
;
A
#
# COMPACT_ATOMS: atom_id res chain seq x y z
N THR A 1 23.53 -33.21 5.61
CA THR A 1 22.38 -33.27 4.70
C THR A 1 22.08 -34.71 4.38
N GLN A 2 20.82 -35.12 4.50
CA GLN A 2 20.35 -36.45 4.09
C GLN A 2 19.12 -36.23 3.19
N ALA A 3 19.10 -36.89 2.03
CA ALA A 3 18.01 -36.79 1.08
C ALA A 3 17.68 -38.19 0.54
N ASN A 4 16.40 -38.56 0.62
CA ASN A 4 15.87 -39.83 0.14
C ASN A 4 14.76 -39.55 -0.87
N PHE A 5 14.97 -39.83 -2.13
CA PHE A 5 13.96 -39.66 -3.17
C PHE A 5 13.62 -41.01 -3.82
N THR A 6 12.33 -41.29 -3.92
CA THR A 6 11.84 -42.48 -4.65
C THR A 6 11.36 -42.11 -6.05
N ARG A 7 10.99 -40.84 -6.29
CA ARG A 7 10.59 -40.36 -7.62
C ARG A 7 10.79 -38.85 -7.73
N ILE A 8 11.41 -38.40 -8.82
CA ILE A 8 11.53 -37.00 -9.19
C ILE A 8 11.13 -36.85 -10.65
N SER A 9 10.11 -36.01 -10.91
CA SER A 9 9.77 -35.51 -12.25
C SER A 9 9.31 -34.08 -12.10
N GLY A 10 9.15 -33.31 -13.18
CA GLY A 10 8.78 -31.90 -13.11
C GLY A 10 7.46 -31.60 -12.36
N GLU A 11 6.60 -32.61 -12.17
CA GLU A 11 5.31 -32.48 -11.51
C GLU A 11 5.17 -33.34 -10.24
N TYR A 12 6.15 -34.20 -9.94
CA TYR A 12 6.05 -35.14 -8.83
C TYR A 12 7.39 -35.27 -8.10
N ILE A 13 7.33 -35.01 -6.80
CA ILE A 13 8.45 -35.28 -5.89
C ILE A 13 7.92 -36.16 -4.76
N VAL A 14 8.50 -37.35 -4.62
CA VAL A 14 8.22 -38.27 -3.51
C VAL A 14 9.53 -38.55 -2.79
N GLY A 15 9.62 -38.12 -1.56
CA GLY A 15 10.82 -38.27 -0.75
C GLY A 15 10.86 -37.28 0.43
N ASP A 16 11.96 -37.36 1.12
CA ASP A 16 12.27 -36.49 2.25
C ASP A 16 13.71 -35.94 2.13
N ILE A 17 13.86 -34.70 2.62
CA ILE A 17 15.11 -33.99 2.76
C ILE A 17 15.23 -33.53 4.20
N GLY A 18 16.33 -33.90 4.85
CA GLY A 18 16.73 -33.38 6.14
C GLY A 18 18.08 -32.70 6.05
N ILE A 19 18.16 -31.46 6.49
CA ILE A 19 19.40 -30.69 6.62
C ILE A 19 19.51 -30.30 8.08
N LYS A 20 20.64 -30.61 8.71
CA LYS A 20 20.84 -30.35 10.13
C LYS A 20 21.92 -29.30 10.34
N ASP A 21 21.83 -28.62 11.47
CA ASP A 21 22.83 -27.68 11.96
C ASP A 21 23.21 -26.61 10.90
N ILE A 22 22.19 -25.97 10.28
CA ILE A 22 22.43 -24.95 9.29
C ILE A 22 22.75 -23.64 10.02
N SER A 23 23.91 -23.08 9.70
CA SER A 23 24.24 -21.68 10.01
C SER A 23 24.62 -20.94 8.73
N LEU A 24 24.32 -19.65 8.70
CA LEU A 24 24.62 -18.73 7.62
C LEU A 24 25.51 -17.62 8.15
N VAL A 25 26.50 -17.23 7.37
CA VAL A 25 27.46 -16.18 7.79
C VAL A 25 27.44 -15.05 6.77
N ASP A 26 27.30 -13.82 7.24
CA ASP A 26 27.44 -12.60 6.44
C ASP A 26 28.35 -11.59 7.16
N GLU A 27 28.40 -10.35 6.68
CA GLU A 27 29.16 -9.26 7.29
C GLU A 27 28.65 -8.82 8.67
N HIS A 28 27.44 -9.23 9.05
CA HIS A 28 26.80 -8.90 10.34
C HIS A 28 26.98 -10.01 11.37
N GLY A 29 27.47 -11.20 10.98
CA GLY A 29 27.76 -12.31 11.86
C GLY A 29 27.22 -13.65 11.42
N GLU A 30 27.10 -14.57 12.40
CA GLU A 30 26.53 -15.91 12.19
C GLU A 30 25.05 -15.92 12.55
N HIS A 31 24.21 -16.49 11.65
CA HIS A 31 22.76 -16.60 11.78
C HIS A 31 22.39 -18.09 11.88
N GLU A 32 21.81 -18.48 12.99
CA GLU A 32 21.42 -19.87 13.24
C GLU A 32 20.06 -20.19 12.59
N VAL A 33 20.05 -20.97 11.51
CA VAL A 33 18.85 -21.46 10.85
C VAL A 33 18.32 -22.72 11.50
N GLY A 34 19.21 -23.55 12.05
CA GLY A 34 18.91 -24.84 12.68
C GLY A 34 18.57 -25.94 11.68
N ASP A 35 17.74 -26.88 12.10
CA ASP A 35 17.34 -28.02 11.27
C ASP A 35 16.19 -27.68 10.34
N ILE A 36 16.25 -28.19 9.10
CA ILE A 36 15.16 -28.12 8.13
C ILE A 36 14.79 -29.56 7.71
N SER A 37 13.49 -29.85 7.73
CA SER A 37 12.93 -31.09 7.20
C SER A 37 11.84 -30.78 6.18
N ILE A 38 11.92 -31.40 5.01
CA ILE A 38 10.92 -31.34 3.96
C ILE A 38 10.52 -32.74 3.59
N ALA A 39 9.23 -33.07 3.71
CA ALA A 39 8.68 -34.33 3.22
C ALA A 39 7.66 -34.02 2.13
N SER A 40 7.76 -34.71 1.00
CA SER A 40 6.87 -34.59 -0.15
C SER A 40 6.32 -35.94 -0.58
N LEU A 41 5.00 -35.98 -0.75
CA LEU A 41 4.27 -37.12 -1.31
C LEU A 41 3.39 -36.60 -2.44
N SER A 42 3.66 -36.98 -3.66
CA SER A 42 2.88 -36.63 -4.83
C SER A 42 2.44 -37.87 -5.59
N GLY A 43 1.17 -37.93 -5.99
CA GLY A 43 0.55 -38.97 -6.79
C GLY A 43 -0.43 -38.37 -7.80
N ASN A 44 -1.22 -39.22 -8.49
CA ASN A 44 -2.04 -38.78 -9.62
C ASN A 44 -3.07 -37.68 -9.28
N ASP A 45 -3.56 -37.59 -8.04
CA ASP A 45 -4.59 -36.63 -7.64
C ASP A 45 -4.31 -36.03 -6.24
N ILE A 46 -3.11 -36.22 -5.70
CA ILE A 46 -2.75 -35.77 -4.37
C ILE A 46 -1.30 -35.31 -4.37
N SER A 47 -1.07 -34.09 -3.94
CA SER A 47 0.25 -33.56 -3.58
C SER A 47 0.23 -33.08 -2.15
N ARG A 48 1.17 -33.54 -1.33
CA ARG A 48 1.33 -33.13 0.06
C ARG A 48 2.79 -32.75 0.28
N ILE A 49 2.99 -31.58 0.88
CA ILE A 49 4.32 -31.11 1.28
C ILE A 49 4.22 -30.71 2.75
N ARG A 50 5.16 -31.18 3.55
CA ARG A 50 5.36 -30.74 4.92
C ARG A 50 6.76 -30.16 5.04
N PHE A 51 6.85 -28.96 5.51
CA PHE A 51 8.08 -28.25 5.86
C PHE A 51 8.10 -28.03 7.37
N THR A 52 9.21 -28.35 8.01
CA THR A 52 9.40 -28.11 9.45
C THR A 52 10.80 -27.54 9.67
N SER A 53 10.88 -26.47 10.44
CA SER A 53 12.15 -25.84 10.82
C SER A 53 12.02 -25.13 12.17
N LYS A 54 13.13 -24.61 12.69
CA LYS A 54 13.15 -23.76 13.88
C LYS A 54 12.32 -22.47 13.68
N PHE A 55 12.27 -21.94 12.46
CA PHE A 55 11.66 -20.62 12.17
C PHE A 55 10.26 -20.68 11.58
N ALA A 56 9.83 -21.81 11.00
CA ALA A 56 8.49 -21.96 10.44
C ALA A 56 8.10 -23.42 10.27
N ASP A 57 6.80 -23.71 10.39
CA ASP A 57 6.18 -24.94 9.93
C ASP A 57 5.21 -24.62 8.79
N ALA A 58 5.24 -25.39 7.72
CA ALA A 58 4.30 -25.26 6.63
C ALA A 58 3.75 -26.63 6.21
N SER A 59 2.49 -26.66 5.85
CA SER A 59 1.85 -27.83 5.26
C SER A 59 1.05 -27.41 4.03
N TYR A 60 1.22 -28.14 2.96
CA TYR A 60 0.46 -28.01 1.74
C TYR A 60 -0.20 -29.34 1.42
N SER A 61 -1.46 -29.31 0.98
CA SER A 61 -2.19 -30.44 0.43
C SER A 61 -3.04 -29.96 -0.74
N GLY A 62 -2.87 -30.55 -1.91
CA GLY A 62 -3.58 -30.14 -3.11
C GLY A 62 -3.79 -31.27 -4.10
N SER A 63 -4.70 -31.06 -5.07
CA SER A 63 -4.90 -31.97 -6.21
C SER A 63 -3.70 -31.92 -7.18
N ARG A 64 -3.00 -30.78 -7.23
CA ARG A 64 -1.82 -30.54 -8.08
C ARG A 64 -0.60 -30.18 -7.24
N PHE A 65 0.56 -30.20 -7.85
CA PHE A 65 1.79 -29.74 -7.21
C PHE A 65 1.75 -28.22 -6.94
N ILE A 66 2.49 -27.77 -5.92
CA ILE A 66 2.45 -26.39 -5.41
C ILE A 66 2.72 -25.31 -6.47
N THR A 67 3.44 -25.65 -7.55
CA THR A 67 3.73 -24.69 -8.64
C THR A 67 2.48 -24.23 -9.39
N GLY A 68 1.44 -25.08 -9.50
CA GLY A 68 0.16 -24.71 -10.11
C GLY A 68 -0.75 -23.85 -9.21
N PHE A 69 -0.52 -23.90 -7.91
CA PHE A 69 -1.35 -23.25 -6.90
C PHE A 69 -1.44 -21.72 -7.06
N VAL A 70 -0.32 -21.05 -7.36
CA VAL A 70 -0.29 -19.58 -7.52
C VAL A 70 -1.12 -19.13 -8.72
N GLN A 71 -1.03 -19.85 -9.84
CA GLN A 71 -1.83 -19.58 -11.03
C GLN A 71 -3.32 -19.81 -10.78
N ASP A 72 -3.66 -20.85 -10.05
CA ASP A 72 -5.05 -21.18 -9.70
C ASP A 72 -5.66 -20.13 -8.77
N ILE A 73 -4.91 -19.62 -7.78
CA ILE A 73 -5.36 -18.48 -6.96
C ILE A 73 -5.66 -17.26 -7.83
N GLN A 74 -4.74 -16.89 -8.73
CA GLN A 74 -4.95 -15.77 -9.63
C GLN A 74 -6.21 -15.98 -10.48
N THR A 75 -6.38 -17.16 -11.05
CA THR A 75 -7.57 -17.50 -11.85
C THR A 75 -8.87 -17.35 -11.05
N ILE A 76 -8.93 -17.92 -9.83
CA ILE A 76 -10.11 -17.87 -8.99
C ILE A 76 -10.44 -16.44 -8.55
N THR A 77 -9.42 -15.67 -8.19
CA THR A 77 -9.61 -14.32 -7.63
C THR A 77 -9.92 -13.28 -8.70
N THR A 78 -9.37 -13.41 -9.92
CA THR A 78 -9.53 -12.37 -10.96
C THR A 78 -10.56 -12.68 -12.02
N ARG A 79 -10.69 -13.94 -12.46
CA ARG A 79 -11.51 -14.29 -13.63
C ARG A 79 -12.96 -13.80 -13.58
N LYS A 80 -13.60 -13.86 -12.42
CA LYS A 80 -15.01 -13.45 -12.27
C LYS A 80 -15.16 -12.09 -11.59
N SER A 81 -14.29 -11.78 -10.65
CA SER A 81 -14.39 -10.55 -9.88
C SER A 81 -13.73 -9.35 -10.56
N MET A 82 -12.65 -9.58 -11.31
CA MET A 82 -11.86 -8.55 -11.97
C MET A 82 -11.39 -9.03 -13.36
N PRO A 83 -12.31 -9.33 -14.30
CA PRO A 83 -11.98 -9.90 -15.61
C PRO A 83 -11.00 -9.03 -16.42
N SER A 84 -11.00 -7.71 -16.27
CA SER A 84 -10.02 -6.82 -16.90
C SER A 84 -8.58 -7.04 -16.45
N LEU A 85 -8.35 -7.65 -15.29
CA LEU A 85 -7.02 -8.05 -14.80
C LEU A 85 -6.63 -9.48 -15.19
N TYR A 86 -7.57 -10.26 -15.71
CA TYR A 86 -7.34 -11.64 -16.06
C TYR A 86 -6.63 -11.75 -17.42
N VAL A 87 -5.38 -12.23 -17.42
CA VAL A 87 -4.51 -12.25 -18.61
C VAL A 87 -4.52 -13.61 -19.31
N ASN A 88 -4.89 -14.70 -18.61
CA ASN A 88 -4.81 -16.07 -19.14
C ASN A 88 -6.13 -16.47 -19.83
N GLU A 89 -6.34 -16.06 -21.05
CA GLU A 89 -7.44 -16.57 -21.89
C GLU A 89 -7.24 -18.07 -22.15
N GLY A 90 -8.17 -18.88 -21.68
CA GLY A 90 -8.18 -20.33 -21.93
C GLY A 90 -7.84 -21.24 -20.74
N VAL A 91 -7.30 -20.73 -19.64
CA VAL A 91 -7.08 -21.52 -18.43
C VAL A 91 -8.34 -21.43 -17.56
N GLY A 92 -9.13 -22.51 -17.52
CA GLY A 92 -10.29 -22.63 -16.63
C GLY A 92 -9.87 -23.11 -15.25
N TRP A 93 -10.77 -22.98 -14.28
CA TRP A 93 -10.68 -23.71 -13.02
C TRP A 93 -10.92 -25.19 -13.28
N ASN A 94 -10.02 -26.06 -12.78
CA ASN A 94 -10.03 -27.50 -13.06
C ASN A 94 -10.61 -28.34 -11.91
N ASP A 95 -11.47 -27.75 -11.07
CA ASP A 95 -12.04 -28.43 -9.89
C ASP A 95 -10.96 -28.94 -8.91
N ASP A 96 -9.85 -28.26 -8.82
CA ASP A 96 -8.75 -28.57 -7.93
C ASP A 96 -9.06 -28.15 -6.48
N LYS A 97 -8.52 -28.86 -5.52
CA LYS A 97 -8.64 -28.56 -4.09
C LYS A 97 -7.26 -28.24 -3.51
N TYR A 98 -7.19 -27.25 -2.64
CA TYR A 98 -5.95 -26.86 -1.97
C TYR A 98 -6.19 -26.49 -0.51
N ASP A 99 -5.24 -26.90 0.35
CA ASP A 99 -5.13 -26.45 1.73
C ASP A 99 -3.65 -26.08 1.98
N LEU A 100 -3.40 -24.86 2.44
CA LEU A 100 -2.08 -24.35 2.83
C LEU A 100 -2.17 -23.81 4.25
N ALA A 101 -1.24 -24.22 5.10
CA ALA A 101 -1.05 -23.62 6.42
C ALA A 101 0.44 -23.32 6.60
N VAL A 102 0.74 -22.12 7.14
CA VAL A 102 2.10 -21.69 7.52
C VAL A 102 2.01 -21.06 8.89
N ASN A 103 2.90 -21.48 9.80
CA ASN A 103 3.06 -20.87 11.11
C ASN A 103 4.51 -20.46 11.28
N PHE A 104 4.75 -19.21 11.61
CA PHE A 104 6.07 -18.68 11.91
C PHE A 104 6.38 -18.84 13.40
N HIS A 105 7.64 -19.14 13.67
CA HIS A 105 8.21 -19.26 15.00
C HIS A 105 9.36 -18.26 15.16
N ASP A 106 10.52 -18.68 15.63
CA ASP A 106 11.73 -17.86 15.78
C ASP A 106 12.40 -17.58 14.44
N SER A 107 11.77 -16.66 13.65
CA SER A 107 12.21 -16.34 12.27
C SER A 107 13.26 -15.23 12.20
N ARG A 108 13.71 -14.66 13.33
CA ARG A 108 14.57 -13.48 13.36
C ARG A 108 15.89 -13.69 12.63
N ASP A 109 16.62 -14.77 12.93
CA ASP A 109 17.95 -15.01 12.38
C ASP A 109 17.87 -15.24 10.86
N VAL A 110 16.89 -16.03 10.40
CA VAL A 110 16.65 -16.27 8.98
C VAL A 110 16.27 -14.98 8.24
N LEU A 111 15.38 -14.18 8.82
CA LEU A 111 14.94 -12.92 8.20
C LEU A 111 16.07 -11.87 8.21
N SER A 112 16.92 -11.83 9.22
CA SER A 112 18.05 -10.90 9.26
C SER A 112 19.03 -11.15 8.11
N PHE A 113 19.20 -12.42 7.69
CA PHE A 113 20.04 -12.80 6.56
C PHE A 113 19.36 -12.58 5.20
N PHE A 114 18.15 -13.15 4.98
CA PHE A 114 17.49 -13.13 3.66
C PHE A 114 16.71 -11.86 3.37
N ALA A 115 16.24 -11.17 4.39
CA ALA A 115 15.42 -9.96 4.28
C ALA A 115 15.76 -8.94 5.40
N PRO A 116 16.96 -8.33 5.36
CA PRO A 116 17.43 -7.43 6.41
C PRO A 116 16.43 -6.30 6.69
N GLY A 117 16.19 -6.04 7.98
CA GLY A 117 15.22 -5.06 8.44
C GLY A 117 13.77 -5.55 8.48
N THR A 118 13.51 -6.80 8.12
CA THR A 118 12.20 -7.45 8.25
C THR A 118 12.05 -8.12 9.62
N TYR A 119 10.87 -7.98 10.19
CA TYR A 119 10.47 -8.69 11.40
C TYR A 119 9.07 -9.28 11.23
N ILE A 120 8.91 -10.54 11.61
CA ILE A 120 7.64 -11.25 11.67
C ILE A 120 7.51 -11.86 13.07
N ALA A 121 6.39 -11.59 13.74
CA ALA A 121 6.15 -12.12 15.08
C ALA A 121 5.95 -13.64 15.07
N ASP A 122 6.43 -14.32 16.09
CA ASP A 122 6.40 -15.78 16.23
C ASP A 122 5.00 -16.39 16.21
N SER A 123 3.96 -15.60 16.50
CA SER A 123 2.56 -16.04 16.42
C SER A 123 1.90 -15.82 15.06
N THR A 124 2.70 -15.51 14.02
CA THR A 124 2.17 -15.25 12.68
C THR A 124 1.73 -16.56 12.03
N SER A 125 0.50 -16.60 11.56
CA SER A 125 -0.08 -17.78 10.90
C SER A 125 -0.86 -17.40 9.65
N LEU A 126 -0.66 -18.16 8.58
CA LEU A 126 -1.42 -18.11 7.33
C LEU A 126 -2.17 -19.44 7.17
N LYS A 127 -3.46 -19.36 6.91
CA LYS A 127 -4.27 -20.50 6.46
C LYS A 127 -5.00 -20.11 5.19
N LEU A 128 -4.95 -20.99 4.20
CA LEU A 128 -5.63 -20.80 2.93
C LEU A 128 -6.25 -22.13 2.52
N SER A 129 -7.49 -22.10 2.06
CA SER A 129 -8.17 -23.24 1.49
C SER A 129 -8.91 -22.85 0.22
N ILE A 130 -8.91 -23.76 -0.76
CA ILE A 130 -9.70 -23.65 -1.99
C ILE A 130 -10.46 -24.96 -2.13
N THR A 131 -11.77 -24.87 -2.28
CA THR A 131 -12.63 -26.04 -2.52
C THR A 131 -12.63 -26.39 -4.01
N ARG A 132 -13.12 -27.59 -4.37
CA ARG A 132 -13.31 -28.01 -5.77
C ARG A 132 -14.25 -27.06 -6.55
N GLN A 133 -15.18 -26.42 -5.87
CA GLN A 133 -16.08 -25.42 -6.46
C GLN A 133 -15.40 -24.06 -6.71
N GLY A 134 -14.11 -23.92 -6.33
CA GLY A 134 -13.37 -22.68 -6.45
C GLY A 134 -13.65 -21.66 -5.35
N GLU A 135 -14.20 -22.09 -4.22
CA GLU A 135 -14.36 -21.23 -3.06
C GLU A 135 -13.03 -21.05 -2.34
N LEU A 136 -12.52 -19.83 -2.33
CA LEU A 136 -11.32 -19.42 -1.63
C LEU A 136 -11.64 -18.90 -0.24
N LYS A 137 -10.90 -19.32 0.75
CA LYS A 137 -10.84 -18.71 2.08
C LYS A 137 -9.39 -18.60 2.51
N ALA A 138 -8.94 -17.39 2.81
CA ALA A 138 -7.61 -17.15 3.35
C ALA A 138 -7.68 -16.30 4.61
N ARG A 139 -6.84 -16.62 5.59
CA ARG A 139 -6.67 -15.84 6.80
C ARG A 139 -5.21 -15.75 7.18
N LEU A 140 -4.72 -14.52 7.32
CA LEU A 140 -3.40 -14.23 7.89
C LEU A 140 -3.60 -13.49 9.22
N LYS A 141 -2.96 -13.98 10.27
CA LYS A 141 -2.88 -13.29 11.57
C LYS A 141 -1.44 -13.08 11.95
N SER A 142 -1.13 -11.92 12.49
CA SER A 142 0.19 -11.61 13.02
C SER A 142 0.11 -10.64 14.19
N GLY A 143 0.87 -10.88 15.24
CA GLY A 143 1.03 -9.93 16.32
C GLY A 143 1.77 -8.66 15.87
N ARG A 144 2.76 -8.82 14.97
CA ARG A 144 3.51 -7.71 14.36
C ARG A 144 4.23 -8.17 13.10
N ILE A 145 4.16 -7.34 12.07
CA ILE A 145 5.03 -7.41 10.88
C ILE A 145 5.68 -6.04 10.74
N ALA A 146 7.00 -6.00 10.55
CA ALA A 146 7.72 -4.76 10.35
C ALA A 146 8.75 -4.87 9.22
N PHE A 147 9.00 -3.75 8.56
CA PHE A 147 10.10 -3.56 7.63
C PHE A 147 10.74 -2.21 7.88
N LYS A 148 11.98 -2.23 8.40
CA LYS A 148 12.70 -1.04 8.87
C LYS A 148 11.87 -0.30 9.94
N ASP A 149 11.51 0.97 9.67
CA ASP A 149 10.73 1.85 10.54
C ASP A 149 9.20 1.75 10.34
N LYS A 150 8.75 0.92 9.38
CA LYS A 150 7.33 0.72 9.08
C LYS A 150 6.83 -0.57 9.71
N TYR A 151 5.63 -0.56 10.28
CA TYR A 151 5.08 -1.78 10.87
C TYR A 151 3.54 -1.81 10.90
N LEU A 152 3.03 -3.04 10.99
CA LEU A 152 1.65 -3.37 11.31
C LEU A 152 1.63 -4.19 12.59
N LYS A 153 0.79 -3.82 13.56
CA LYS A 153 0.58 -4.54 14.81
C LYS A 153 -0.85 -5.04 14.91
N GLY A 154 -1.05 -6.24 15.43
CA GLY A 154 -2.38 -6.84 15.57
C GLY A 154 -3.07 -7.08 14.22
N LEU A 155 -2.32 -7.53 13.22
CA LEU A 155 -2.82 -7.74 11.86
C LEU A 155 -3.76 -8.95 11.79
N ASP A 156 -4.96 -8.78 11.22
CA ASP A 156 -5.88 -9.84 10.81
C ASP A 156 -6.36 -9.57 9.37
N VAL A 157 -6.02 -10.46 8.45
CA VAL A 157 -6.42 -10.40 7.03
C VAL A 157 -7.37 -11.57 6.77
N LEU A 158 -8.51 -11.26 6.20
CA LEU A 158 -9.50 -12.23 5.73
C LEU A 158 -9.74 -11.99 4.24
N ILE A 159 -9.66 -13.05 3.44
CA ILE A 159 -9.97 -12.99 2.01
C ILE A 159 -10.92 -14.16 1.69
N ASP A 160 -11.99 -13.89 0.97
CA ASP A 160 -12.90 -14.88 0.42
C ASP A 160 -13.44 -14.45 -0.96
N ASN A 161 -14.01 -15.38 -1.71
CA ASN A 161 -14.58 -15.13 -3.03
C ASN A 161 -16.01 -15.66 -3.20
N PRO A 162 -16.99 -15.23 -2.39
CA PRO A 162 -18.35 -15.70 -2.53
C PRO A 162 -18.97 -15.28 -3.86
N GLU A 163 -19.68 -16.22 -4.52
CA GLU A 163 -20.54 -15.94 -5.68
C GLU A 163 -19.92 -15.05 -6.77
N ALA A 164 -18.74 -15.41 -7.26
CA ALA A 164 -18.04 -14.64 -8.29
C ALA A 164 -17.57 -13.23 -7.89
N SER A 165 -17.53 -12.94 -6.61
CA SER A 165 -16.93 -11.74 -6.05
C SER A 165 -15.59 -12.04 -5.40
N LEU A 166 -14.81 -11.01 -5.10
CA LEU A 166 -13.66 -11.11 -4.20
C LEU A 166 -13.90 -10.13 -3.04
N ARG A 167 -13.70 -10.59 -1.82
CA ARG A 167 -13.73 -9.73 -0.64
C ARG A 167 -12.42 -9.88 0.13
N ALA A 168 -11.86 -8.76 0.54
CA ALA A 168 -10.74 -8.72 1.47
C ALA A 168 -11.05 -7.76 2.61
N ARG A 169 -10.73 -8.17 3.84
CA ARG A 169 -10.75 -7.32 5.01
C ARG A 169 -9.40 -7.39 5.68
N ILE A 170 -8.78 -6.24 5.90
CA ILE A 170 -7.50 -6.10 6.56
C ILE A 170 -7.69 -5.18 7.75
N SER A 171 -7.54 -5.70 8.95
CA SER A 171 -7.60 -4.89 10.17
C SER A 171 -6.28 -4.93 10.91
N SER A 172 -5.93 -3.82 11.59
CA SER A 172 -4.78 -3.78 12.47
C SER A 172 -5.02 -2.82 13.64
N ASP A 173 -4.42 -3.15 14.80
CA ASP A 173 -4.44 -2.26 15.95
C ASP A 173 -3.64 -0.99 15.68
N GLU A 174 -2.53 -1.12 14.94
CA GLU A 174 -1.63 -0.01 14.66
C GLU A 174 -0.91 -0.22 13.32
N LEU A 175 -0.93 0.80 12.46
CA LEU A 175 -0.15 0.92 11.24
C LEU A 175 0.75 2.15 11.36
N ALA A 176 2.05 1.94 11.33
CA ALA A 176 3.04 3.00 11.30
C ALA A 176 3.75 3.05 9.96
N VAL A 177 3.67 4.18 9.30
CA VAL A 177 4.42 4.55 8.10
C VAL A 177 4.95 5.96 8.35
N ASN A 178 6.14 6.04 8.95
CA ASN A 178 6.74 7.30 9.40
C ASN A 178 6.60 8.43 8.36
N PRO A 179 6.06 9.61 8.73
CA PRO A 179 5.71 10.07 10.08
C PRO A 179 4.27 9.72 10.53
N LEU A 180 3.49 9.03 9.70
CA LEU A 180 2.09 8.75 9.95
C LEU A 180 1.92 7.51 10.83
N MET A 181 1.07 7.64 11.86
CA MET A 181 0.62 6.54 12.69
C MET A 181 -0.91 6.51 12.70
N MET A 182 -1.48 5.38 12.30
CA MET A 182 -2.92 5.16 12.29
C MET A 182 -3.24 3.96 13.19
N ARG A 183 -4.29 4.07 13.99
CA ARG A 183 -4.73 3.03 14.91
C ARG A 183 -6.14 2.55 14.57
N ASN A 184 -6.46 1.35 15.06
CA ASN A 184 -7.78 0.73 14.84
C ASN A 184 -8.16 0.78 13.35
N THR A 185 -7.25 0.33 12.49
CA THR A 185 -7.45 0.40 11.04
C THR A 185 -8.31 -0.76 10.55
N ASP A 186 -9.22 -0.48 9.63
CA ASP A 186 -10.07 -1.48 8.96
C ASP A 186 -10.17 -1.12 7.47
N LEU A 187 -9.54 -1.90 6.61
CA LEU A 187 -9.63 -1.79 5.17
C LEU A 187 -10.52 -2.91 4.64
N PHE A 188 -11.60 -2.55 4.00
CA PHE A 188 -12.45 -3.45 3.24
C PHE A 188 -12.30 -3.21 1.75
N LEU A 189 -12.12 -4.27 0.98
CA LEU A 189 -12.13 -4.29 -0.47
C LEU A 189 -13.15 -5.33 -0.94
N GLY A 190 -14.06 -4.91 -1.82
CA GLY A 190 -15.00 -5.81 -2.51
C GLY A 190 -14.91 -5.60 -4.01
N ALA A 191 -14.75 -6.68 -4.79
CA ALA A 191 -14.68 -6.62 -6.24
C ALA A 191 -15.69 -7.57 -6.90
N VAL A 192 -16.43 -7.10 -7.88
CA VAL A 192 -17.39 -7.85 -8.68
C VAL A 192 -17.38 -7.31 -10.10
N ASN A 193 -17.07 -8.15 -11.08
CA ASN A 193 -17.10 -7.78 -12.50
C ASN A 193 -16.45 -6.41 -12.77
N ASP A 194 -15.18 -6.28 -12.43
CA ASP A 194 -14.36 -5.06 -12.53
C ASP A 194 -14.79 -3.89 -11.64
N SER A 195 -15.93 -3.96 -10.98
CA SER A 195 -16.34 -2.92 -10.04
C SER A 195 -15.73 -3.19 -8.68
N VAL A 196 -14.94 -2.26 -8.18
CA VAL A 196 -14.21 -2.36 -6.91
C VAL A 196 -14.73 -1.30 -5.94
N LYS A 197 -15.07 -1.72 -4.74
CA LYS A 197 -15.43 -0.84 -3.62
C LYS A 197 -14.38 -0.94 -2.54
N VAL A 198 -13.87 0.20 -2.11
CA VAL A 198 -12.89 0.28 -1.02
C VAL A 198 -13.48 1.14 0.10
N ARG A 199 -13.34 0.66 1.33
CA ARG A 199 -13.59 1.43 2.54
C ARG A 199 -12.39 1.30 3.46
N TYR A 200 -11.88 2.42 3.92
CA TYR A 200 -10.79 2.47 4.87
C TYR A 200 -11.17 3.34 6.06
N ASP A 201 -11.22 2.73 7.23
CA ASP A 201 -11.51 3.39 8.50
C ASP A 201 -10.27 3.34 9.39
N PHE A 202 -9.99 4.42 10.10
CA PHE A 202 -9.00 4.46 11.18
C PHE A 202 -9.42 5.44 12.27
N ASP A 203 -9.01 5.18 13.50
CA ASP A 203 -9.41 5.99 14.64
C ASP A 203 -8.33 5.99 15.73
N ASN A 204 -7.61 7.10 15.85
CA ASN A 204 -6.60 7.31 16.87
C ASN A 204 -7.24 7.90 18.16
N LYS A 205 -8.27 7.25 18.70
CA LYS A 205 -9.02 7.74 19.89
C LYS A 205 -8.17 7.96 21.13
N ASP A 206 -7.13 7.17 21.29
CA ASP A 206 -6.15 7.43 22.30
C ASP A 206 -5.41 8.69 21.94
N ARG A 207 -5.82 9.78 22.55
CA ARG A 207 -5.17 11.08 22.45
C ARG A 207 -3.68 10.89 22.54
N THR A 208 -3.01 11.07 21.41
CA THR A 208 -1.56 11.14 21.37
C THR A 208 -1.08 12.17 22.39
N ARG A 209 0.20 12.14 22.77
CA ARG A 209 0.81 13.11 23.71
C ARG A 209 0.44 14.58 23.45
N THR A 210 -0.01 14.89 22.22
CA THR A 210 -0.43 16.24 21.78
C THR A 210 -1.90 16.57 22.05
N GLY A 211 -2.72 15.60 22.43
CA GLY A 211 -4.17 15.81 22.63
C GLY A 211 -4.97 16.05 21.34
N LYS A 212 -4.34 15.90 20.15
CA LYS A 212 -4.96 16.08 18.84
C LYS A 212 -5.59 14.77 18.35
N GLU A 213 -6.78 14.87 17.78
CA GLU A 213 -7.53 13.74 17.25
C GLU A 213 -7.19 13.53 15.76
N ASN A 214 -6.93 12.27 15.40
CA ASN A 214 -6.79 11.84 14.00
C ASN A 214 -7.70 10.65 13.76
N SER A 215 -8.53 10.73 12.75
CA SER A 215 -9.41 9.63 12.34
C SER A 215 -9.77 9.77 10.86
N GLY A 216 -10.32 8.72 10.26
CA GLY A 216 -10.74 8.77 8.87
C GLY A 216 -11.77 7.71 8.53
N ASN A 217 -12.67 8.08 7.61
CA ASN A 217 -13.59 7.20 6.93
C ASN A 217 -13.52 7.51 5.44
N LEU A 218 -12.72 6.75 4.71
CA LEU A 218 -12.51 6.92 3.28
C LEU A 218 -13.31 5.86 2.52
N ARG A 219 -14.03 6.29 1.49
CA ARG A 219 -14.82 5.44 0.62
C ARG A 219 -14.48 5.74 -0.83
N LEU A 220 -14.17 4.71 -1.58
CA LEU A 220 -13.79 4.81 -2.98
C LEU A 220 -14.56 3.77 -3.79
N ASN A 221 -15.12 4.19 -4.92
CA ASN A 221 -15.55 3.29 -5.98
C ASN A 221 -14.52 3.33 -7.10
N ALA A 222 -14.20 2.16 -7.65
CA ALA A 222 -13.33 2.06 -8.79
C ALA A 222 -13.89 1.06 -9.81
N VAL A 223 -13.50 1.23 -11.07
CA VAL A 223 -13.78 0.31 -12.16
C VAL A 223 -12.48 0.00 -12.88
N LEU A 224 -12.17 -1.27 -12.99
CA LEU A 224 -11.05 -1.75 -13.77
C LEU A 224 -11.48 -1.84 -15.24
N PHE A 225 -10.58 -1.54 -16.17
CA PHE A 225 -10.86 -1.63 -17.60
C PHE A 225 -9.59 -1.99 -18.39
N ARG A 226 -9.77 -2.36 -19.65
CA ARG A 226 -8.67 -2.50 -20.61
C ARG A 226 -8.80 -1.45 -21.70
N ASP A 227 -7.65 -0.90 -22.09
CA ASP A 227 -7.50 -0.03 -23.24
C ASP A 227 -6.58 -0.74 -24.24
N GLY A 228 -7.21 -1.37 -25.24
CA GLY A 228 -6.55 -2.31 -26.15
C GLY A 228 -6.11 -3.62 -25.46
N ASP A 229 -5.23 -4.37 -26.11
CA ASP A 229 -4.87 -5.73 -25.68
C ASP A 229 -3.88 -5.77 -24.50
N LEU A 230 -3.12 -4.71 -24.27
CA LEU A 230 -2.00 -4.71 -23.32
C LEU A 230 -2.19 -3.78 -22.12
N ASN A 231 -2.99 -2.73 -22.24
CA ASN A 231 -3.09 -1.71 -21.20
C ASN A 231 -4.23 -1.99 -20.24
N GLN A 232 -3.90 -2.25 -19.00
CA GLN A 232 -4.86 -2.32 -17.91
C GLN A 232 -4.96 -0.96 -17.23
N GLY A 233 -6.18 -0.53 -16.91
CA GLY A 233 -6.45 0.75 -16.29
C GLY A 233 -7.44 0.65 -15.14
N ILE A 234 -7.48 1.70 -14.35
CA ILE A 234 -8.43 1.90 -13.26
C ILE A 234 -9.01 3.31 -13.32
N ARG A 235 -10.32 3.43 -13.19
CA ARG A 235 -11.02 4.68 -12.90
C ARG A 235 -11.58 4.61 -11.51
N ALA A 236 -11.38 5.65 -10.74
CA ALA A 236 -11.82 5.70 -9.35
C ALA A 236 -12.41 7.06 -9.00
N SER A 237 -13.33 7.08 -8.03
CA SER A 237 -13.84 8.31 -7.45
C SER A 237 -14.04 8.16 -5.95
N PHE A 238 -13.71 9.20 -5.20
CA PHE A 238 -14.08 9.25 -3.79
C PHE A 238 -15.59 9.50 -3.66
N LEU A 239 -16.26 8.61 -2.95
CA LEU A 239 -17.56 8.93 -2.36
C LEU A 239 -17.34 9.93 -1.21
N PRO A 240 -18.40 10.62 -0.75
CA PRO A 240 -18.29 11.50 0.41
C PRO A 240 -17.54 10.83 1.56
N SER A 241 -16.36 11.31 1.81
CA SER A 241 -15.38 10.75 2.76
C SER A 241 -14.95 11.84 3.72
N ARG A 242 -14.49 11.46 4.89
CA ARG A 242 -14.02 12.41 5.90
C ARG A 242 -12.74 11.92 6.55
N ILE A 243 -11.82 12.85 6.75
CA ILE A 243 -10.66 12.66 7.63
C ILE A 243 -10.66 13.76 8.70
N VAL A 244 -10.12 13.45 9.85
CA VAL A 244 -9.82 14.40 10.92
C VAL A 244 -8.31 14.39 11.10
N LEU A 245 -7.68 15.52 10.92
CA LEU A 245 -6.25 15.72 11.09
C LEU A 245 -6.05 16.82 12.13
N ASP A 246 -5.35 16.52 13.20
CA ASP A 246 -5.12 17.44 14.31
C ASP A 246 -6.41 18.06 14.88
N SER A 247 -7.48 17.26 14.94
CA SER A 247 -8.85 17.67 15.35
C SER A 247 -9.59 18.54 14.32
N GLU A 248 -9.00 18.83 13.16
CA GLU A 248 -9.64 19.53 12.07
C GLU A 248 -10.29 18.55 11.08
N LYS A 249 -11.55 18.82 10.73
CA LYS A 249 -12.35 17.93 9.87
C LYS A 249 -12.22 18.35 8.42
N TRP A 250 -11.87 17.39 7.57
CA TRP A 250 -11.76 17.54 6.13
C TRP A 250 -12.74 16.60 5.43
N ASP A 251 -13.63 17.15 4.63
CA ASP A 251 -14.48 16.39 3.72
C ASP A 251 -13.75 16.20 2.38
N ILE A 252 -13.82 15.00 1.82
CA ILE A 252 -13.09 14.60 0.59
C ILE A 252 -14.10 14.12 -0.43
N VAL A 253 -14.02 14.65 -1.64
CA VAL A 253 -14.79 14.22 -2.81
C VAL A 253 -13.91 14.30 -4.05
N SER A 254 -14.21 13.48 -5.07
CA SER A 254 -13.62 13.62 -6.40
C SER A 254 -14.66 13.32 -7.47
N ASN A 255 -14.46 13.87 -8.66
CA ASN A 255 -15.23 13.44 -9.83
C ASN A 255 -14.66 12.12 -10.35
N GLU A 256 -13.44 12.15 -10.86
CA GLU A 256 -12.79 10.97 -11.41
C GLU A 256 -11.27 11.05 -11.23
N MET A 257 -10.68 9.91 -10.95
CA MET A 257 -9.24 9.67 -11.02
C MET A 257 -9.03 8.46 -11.93
N GLN A 258 -8.14 8.56 -12.90
CA GLN A 258 -7.85 7.48 -13.84
C GLN A 258 -6.35 7.21 -13.87
N TYR A 259 -5.98 5.93 -13.98
CA TYR A 259 -4.62 5.50 -14.26
C TYR A 259 -4.67 4.41 -15.36
N CYS A 260 -3.89 4.59 -16.41
CA CYS A 260 -3.75 3.64 -17.51
C CYS A 260 -2.48 3.94 -18.29
N ALA A 261 -1.72 2.93 -18.70
CA ALA A 261 -0.53 3.07 -19.54
C ALA A 261 0.46 4.15 -19.01
N ASP A 262 0.79 4.08 -17.71
CA ASP A 262 1.69 5.00 -17.00
C ASP A 262 1.23 6.47 -17.01
N LYS A 263 -0.02 6.71 -17.33
CA LYS A 263 -0.66 8.00 -17.28
C LYS A 263 -1.71 8.05 -16.18
N ALA A 264 -1.60 9.06 -15.31
CA ALA A 264 -2.58 9.36 -14.28
C ALA A 264 -3.30 10.67 -14.61
N MET A 265 -4.61 10.70 -14.37
CA MET A 265 -5.47 11.87 -14.49
C MET A 265 -6.31 12.02 -13.22
N ILE A 266 -6.43 13.24 -12.74
CA ILE A 266 -7.27 13.59 -11.59
C ILE A 266 -8.21 14.71 -12.01
N SER A 267 -9.50 14.54 -11.73
CA SER A 267 -10.51 15.55 -11.97
C SER A 267 -11.31 15.81 -10.70
N GLY A 268 -11.36 17.06 -10.29
CA GLY A 268 -12.18 17.56 -9.18
C GLY A 268 -11.93 16.85 -7.85
N LEU A 269 -10.67 16.53 -7.52
CA LEU A 269 -10.32 16.05 -6.18
C LEU A 269 -10.26 17.24 -5.23
N ASN A 270 -11.22 17.30 -4.31
CA ASN A 270 -11.39 18.40 -3.38
C ASN A 270 -11.32 17.92 -1.94
N PHE A 271 -10.58 18.67 -1.15
CA PHE A 271 -10.54 18.57 0.31
C PHE A 271 -11.06 19.89 0.88
N SER A 272 -12.12 19.84 1.67
CA SER A 272 -12.72 21.04 2.28
C SER A 272 -12.83 20.92 3.79
N SER A 273 -12.49 22.00 4.47
CA SER A 273 -12.61 22.18 5.91
C SER A 273 -13.18 23.58 6.18
N PRO A 274 -13.79 23.86 7.35
CA PRO A 274 -14.33 25.19 7.62
C PRO A 274 -13.32 26.32 7.38
N GLY A 275 -13.55 27.12 6.33
CA GLY A 275 -12.71 28.26 5.96
C GLY A 275 -11.45 27.93 5.19
N GLN A 276 -11.26 26.69 4.71
CA GLN A 276 -10.14 26.33 3.87
C GLN A 276 -10.49 25.20 2.89
N ASP A 277 -9.88 25.28 1.69
CA ASP A 277 -10.08 24.31 0.62
C ASP A 277 -8.78 24.01 -0.12
N ILE A 278 -8.66 22.76 -0.61
CA ILE A 278 -7.64 22.29 -1.53
C ILE A 278 -8.35 21.65 -2.72
N SER A 279 -8.05 22.09 -3.93
CA SER A 279 -8.53 21.46 -5.17
C SER A 279 -7.35 20.98 -5.99
N ILE A 280 -7.44 19.75 -6.53
CA ILE A 280 -6.41 19.12 -7.34
C ILE A 280 -7.03 18.65 -8.64
N ASP A 281 -6.48 19.12 -9.77
CA ASP A 281 -6.90 18.77 -11.13
C ASP A 281 -5.68 18.62 -12.05
N GLY A 282 -5.80 17.75 -13.06
CA GLY A 282 -4.77 17.55 -14.07
C GLY A 282 -4.24 16.14 -14.11
N GLY A 283 -3.06 15.97 -14.68
CA GLY A 283 -2.49 14.63 -14.84
C GLY A 283 -0.98 14.64 -14.95
N TRP A 284 -0.44 13.45 -15.02
CA TRP A 284 0.96 13.23 -15.30
C TRP A 284 1.18 11.88 -16.02
N ALA A 285 2.19 11.87 -16.90
CA ALA A 285 2.71 10.66 -17.51
C ALA A 285 4.25 10.69 -17.45
N ALA A 286 4.88 9.54 -17.57
CA ALA A 286 6.32 9.43 -17.42
C ALA A 286 7.13 10.26 -18.43
N ASN A 287 6.59 10.51 -19.64
CA ASN A 287 7.29 11.15 -20.74
C ASN A 287 6.59 12.39 -21.33
N ASP A 288 5.53 12.90 -20.68
CA ASP A 288 4.75 14.04 -21.16
C ASP A 288 4.98 15.29 -20.29
N ASN A 289 4.76 16.47 -20.87
CA ASN A 289 4.73 17.75 -20.14
C ASN A 289 3.37 17.96 -19.43
N ASP A 290 2.78 16.92 -18.92
CA ASP A 290 1.53 16.98 -18.19
C ASP A 290 1.68 17.80 -16.90
N THR A 291 0.60 18.42 -16.48
CA THR A 291 0.58 19.29 -15.31
C THR A 291 -0.45 18.86 -14.29
N LEU A 292 -0.09 18.94 -13.02
CA LEU A 292 -1.01 18.80 -11.89
C LEU A 292 -1.20 20.16 -11.25
N ASN A 293 -2.44 20.65 -11.28
CA ASN A 293 -2.83 21.94 -10.73
C ASN A 293 -3.38 21.77 -9.32
N ILE A 294 -2.87 22.53 -8.38
CA ILE A 294 -3.30 22.55 -6.99
C ILE A 294 -3.74 23.99 -6.68
N ALA A 295 -5.00 24.16 -6.30
CA ALA A 295 -5.50 25.45 -5.80
C ALA A 295 -5.71 25.35 -4.28
N LEU A 296 -5.25 26.37 -3.58
CA LEU A 296 -5.35 26.51 -2.13
C LEU A 296 -6.20 27.72 -1.78
N SER A 297 -7.14 27.57 -0.85
CA SER A 297 -7.90 28.65 -0.26
C SER A 297 -7.71 28.63 1.25
N GLN A 298 -7.07 29.63 1.80
CA GLN A 298 -6.84 29.81 3.26
C GLN A 298 -6.26 28.55 3.94
N PHE A 299 -5.46 27.77 3.22
CA PHE A 299 -4.85 26.54 3.73
C PHE A 299 -3.91 26.80 4.91
N ASP A 300 -4.11 26.10 6.02
CA ASP A 300 -3.25 26.23 7.20
C ASP A 300 -1.89 25.57 6.98
N LEU A 301 -0.86 26.40 6.87
CA LEU A 301 0.52 25.95 6.64
C LEU A 301 1.08 25.10 7.78
N SER A 302 0.51 25.16 8.99
CA SER A 302 0.96 24.34 10.12
C SER A 302 0.75 22.85 9.86
N LEU A 303 -0.20 22.48 9.01
CA LEU A 303 -0.43 21.09 8.62
C LEU A 303 0.75 20.47 7.87
N ILE A 304 1.61 21.29 7.23
CA ILE A 304 2.82 20.81 6.55
C ILE A 304 3.78 20.15 7.54
N ASN A 305 3.88 20.66 8.77
CA ASN A 305 4.73 20.08 9.80
C ASN A 305 4.36 18.60 10.10
N ASN A 306 3.08 18.26 10.00
CA ASN A 306 2.60 16.90 10.25
C ASN A 306 3.03 15.91 9.15
N PHE A 307 3.11 16.37 7.91
CA PHE A 307 3.49 15.53 6.76
C PHE A 307 5.00 15.34 6.65
N THR A 308 5.79 16.30 7.17
CA THR A 308 7.26 16.21 7.11
C THR A 308 7.85 15.43 8.29
N GLY A 309 7.06 15.15 9.32
CA GLY A 309 7.53 14.50 10.56
C GLY A 309 8.46 15.35 11.41
N GLN A 310 8.66 16.62 11.02
CA GLN A 310 9.49 17.59 11.74
C GLN A 310 8.70 18.88 11.93
N ASP A 311 8.73 19.42 13.13
CA ASP A 311 8.13 20.73 13.40
C ASP A 311 9.11 21.85 13.05
N TYR A 312 9.01 22.35 11.84
CA TYR A 312 9.78 23.53 11.39
C TYR A 312 9.21 24.84 11.96
N GLY A 313 8.15 24.79 12.76
CA GLY A 313 7.47 25.97 13.27
C GLY A 313 6.83 26.80 12.15
N ILE A 314 6.44 26.15 11.03
CA ILE A 314 5.72 26.79 9.92
C ILE A 314 4.28 27.05 10.39
N ARG A 315 3.81 28.28 10.18
CA ARG A 315 2.42 28.70 10.43
C ARG A 315 2.00 29.80 9.47
N GLY A 316 0.70 30.03 9.37
CA GLY A 316 0.08 31.00 8.49
C GLY A 316 -0.95 30.36 7.59
N ARG A 317 -1.60 31.15 6.73
CA ARG A 317 -2.60 30.68 5.78
C ARG A 317 -2.19 30.99 4.35
N ALA A 318 -2.24 30.00 3.48
CA ALA A 318 -1.88 30.13 2.08
C ALA A 318 -3.12 30.14 1.18
N THR A 319 -3.16 31.10 0.26
CA THR A 319 -4.17 31.16 -0.81
C THR A 319 -3.44 31.36 -2.14
N GLY A 320 -3.84 30.61 -3.17
CA GLY A 320 -3.26 30.72 -4.50
C GLY A 320 -3.20 29.41 -5.24
N LYS A 321 -2.24 29.30 -6.16
CA LYS A 321 -2.10 28.13 -7.04
C LYS A 321 -0.67 27.63 -7.04
N ALA A 322 -0.53 26.31 -7.08
CA ALA A 322 0.70 25.59 -7.40
C ALA A 322 0.45 24.73 -8.63
N MET A 323 1.42 24.61 -9.51
CA MET A 323 1.38 23.73 -10.68
C MET A 323 2.64 22.88 -10.66
N LEU A 324 2.48 21.58 -10.64
CA LEU A 324 3.57 20.63 -10.85
C LEU A 324 3.64 20.30 -12.33
N ILE A 325 4.80 20.44 -12.93
CA ILE A 325 5.08 20.16 -14.34
C ILE A 325 5.89 18.87 -14.38
N SER A 326 5.47 17.92 -15.22
CA SER A 326 6.13 16.61 -15.38
C SER A 326 6.46 15.93 -14.04
N PRO A 327 5.46 15.72 -13.13
CA PRO A 327 5.72 15.26 -11.75
C PRO A 327 6.41 13.90 -11.66
N SER A 328 6.32 13.07 -12.70
CA SER A 328 6.96 11.74 -12.77
C SER A 328 8.33 11.74 -13.44
N SER A 329 8.81 12.88 -13.92
CA SER A 329 10.11 12.99 -14.57
C SER A 329 11.25 13.04 -13.55
N ASP A 330 12.48 12.77 -14.00
CA ASP A 330 13.69 12.93 -13.19
C ASP A 330 13.92 14.40 -12.76
N ARG A 331 13.22 15.35 -13.40
CA ARG A 331 13.34 16.79 -13.15
C ARG A 331 11.95 17.44 -13.11
N PRO A 332 11.15 17.18 -12.06
CA PRO A 332 9.84 17.78 -11.95
C PRO A 332 9.93 19.28 -11.77
N GLY A 333 9.02 20.00 -12.43
CA GLY A 333 8.88 21.45 -12.32
C GLY A 333 7.82 21.85 -11.28
N ILE A 334 7.99 23.01 -10.65
CA ILE A 334 6.97 23.59 -9.78
C ILE A 334 6.79 25.09 -10.04
N LEU A 335 5.59 25.50 -10.40
CA LEU A 335 5.21 26.91 -10.49
C LEU A 335 4.32 27.26 -9.30
N LEU A 336 4.68 28.31 -8.58
CA LEU A 336 3.97 28.78 -7.41
C LEU A 336 3.49 30.22 -7.63
N ASN A 337 2.28 30.49 -7.18
CA ASN A 337 1.75 31.84 -7.00
C ASN A 337 0.85 31.84 -5.77
N LEU A 338 1.46 32.06 -4.62
CA LEU A 338 0.82 31.95 -3.32
C LEU A 338 0.92 33.29 -2.58
N LEU A 339 -0.18 33.64 -1.91
CA LEU A 339 -0.22 34.68 -0.88
C LEU A 339 -0.38 33.98 0.46
N CYS A 340 0.58 34.20 1.34
CA CYS A 340 0.59 33.62 2.68
C CYS A 340 0.43 34.73 3.71
N ASP A 341 -0.65 34.66 4.48
CA ASP A 341 -0.96 35.62 5.52
C ASP A 341 -0.54 35.11 6.90
N SER A 342 -0.15 36.01 7.79
CA SER A 342 0.22 35.72 9.18
C SER A 342 1.30 34.62 9.28
N THR A 343 2.25 34.63 8.36
CA THR A 343 3.28 33.59 8.29
C THR A 343 4.27 33.70 9.45
N GLY A 344 4.72 32.54 9.91
CA GLY A 344 5.79 32.40 10.87
C GLY A 344 6.65 31.19 10.53
N PHE A 345 7.92 31.25 10.90
CA PHE A 345 8.89 30.20 10.70
C PHE A 345 9.84 30.12 11.90
N ALA A 346 10.12 28.92 12.38
CA ALA A 346 10.96 28.66 13.55
C ALA A 346 10.60 29.52 14.78
N GLY A 347 9.30 29.70 15.04
CA GLY A 347 8.79 30.49 16.15
C GLY A 347 8.80 32.02 15.93
N ARG A 348 9.35 32.53 14.83
CA ARG A 348 9.43 33.97 14.53
C ARG A 348 8.31 34.39 13.58
N PRO A 349 7.61 35.51 13.82
CA PRO A 349 6.65 36.06 12.87
C PRO A 349 7.38 36.63 11.65
N VAL A 350 6.90 36.30 10.46
CA VAL A 350 7.42 36.79 9.18
C VAL A 350 6.47 37.81 8.54
N GLY A 351 5.14 37.68 8.81
CA GLY A 351 4.12 38.56 8.30
C GLY A 351 3.46 38.04 7.03
N ARG A 352 3.11 38.95 6.10
CA ARG A 352 2.51 38.60 4.82
C ARG A 352 3.59 38.31 3.79
N LEU A 353 3.58 37.10 3.20
CA LEU A 353 4.51 36.67 2.16
C LEU A 353 3.77 36.45 0.85
N ARG A 354 4.32 36.97 -0.23
CA ARG A 354 4.00 36.53 -1.58
C ARG A 354 5.12 35.62 -2.08
N VAL A 355 4.77 34.39 -2.40
CA VAL A 355 5.69 33.39 -2.96
C VAL A 355 5.32 33.17 -4.41
N ALA A 356 6.25 33.48 -5.31
CA ALA A 356 6.09 33.21 -6.74
C ALA A 356 7.32 32.44 -7.24
N SER A 357 7.10 31.47 -8.12
CA SER A 357 8.21 30.83 -8.82
C SER A 357 7.98 30.88 -10.32
N VAL A 358 9.06 30.91 -11.09
CA VAL A 358 9.06 30.84 -12.54
C VAL A 358 10.02 29.73 -12.93
N TRP A 359 9.56 28.86 -13.82
CA TRP A 359 10.40 27.83 -14.42
C TRP A 359 11.11 28.39 -15.65
N GLU A 360 12.44 28.40 -15.65
CA GLU A 360 13.27 28.74 -16.81
C GLU A 360 13.64 27.43 -17.53
N GLY A 361 12.88 27.06 -18.55
CA GLY A 361 13.03 25.79 -19.27
C GLY A 361 14.38 25.56 -19.89
N GLU A 362 15.01 26.61 -20.48
CA GLU A 362 16.34 26.51 -21.06
C GLU A 362 17.46 26.34 -20.02
N ALA A 363 17.34 27.00 -18.88
CA ALA A 363 18.30 26.90 -17.78
C ALA A 363 18.01 25.73 -16.83
N GLN A 364 16.86 25.10 -16.95
CA GLN A 364 16.35 24.07 -16.05
C GLN A 364 16.45 24.49 -14.57
N LYS A 365 16.08 25.72 -14.27
CA LYS A 365 16.18 26.32 -12.94
C LYS A 365 14.83 26.89 -12.51
N PHE A 366 14.59 26.82 -11.20
CA PHE A 366 13.50 27.53 -10.56
C PHE A 366 14.02 28.83 -9.96
N ASN A 367 13.40 29.93 -10.33
CA ASN A 367 13.53 31.16 -9.62
C ASN A 367 12.36 31.33 -8.67
N VAL A 368 12.62 31.25 -7.36
CA VAL A 368 11.62 31.49 -6.33
C VAL A 368 11.83 32.88 -5.75
N VAL A 369 10.80 33.69 -5.83
CA VAL A 369 10.81 35.05 -5.29
C VAL A 369 9.86 35.06 -4.09
N CYS A 370 10.38 35.31 -2.91
CA CYS A 370 9.62 35.58 -1.70
C CYS A 370 9.69 37.08 -1.40
N ARG A 371 8.53 37.72 -1.37
CA ARG A 371 8.40 39.16 -0.99
C ARG A 371 7.63 39.27 0.29
N ASN A 372 8.16 40.03 1.24
CA ASN A 372 7.45 40.36 2.47
C ASN A 372 6.75 41.72 2.29
N ASP A 373 5.44 41.78 2.44
CA ASP A 373 4.63 43.00 2.46
C ASP A 373 4.44 43.41 3.92
N ILE A 374 5.41 44.04 4.53
CA ILE A 374 5.26 44.71 5.82
C ILE A 374 4.81 46.13 5.55
N ASP A 375 3.53 46.45 5.81
CA ASP A 375 2.91 47.81 5.88
C ASP A 375 3.57 48.87 4.94
N GLY A 376 3.57 48.62 3.64
CA GLY A 376 4.00 49.60 2.64
C GLY A 376 5.50 49.76 2.42
N VAL A 377 6.34 49.04 3.13
CA VAL A 377 7.81 49.03 2.88
C VAL A 377 8.14 47.80 2.06
N ARG A 378 8.49 48.04 0.78
CA ARG A 378 9.07 47.00 -0.11
C ARG A 378 10.52 46.75 0.29
N THR A 379 10.84 45.60 0.84
CA THR A 379 12.22 45.12 0.96
C THR A 379 12.51 44.06 -0.10
#